data_d7fba22b24d3eff8822309618f8dcb84
#
_entry.id   d7fba22b24d3eff8822309618f8dcb84
#
_cell.length_a   1.000
_cell.length_b   1.000
_cell.length_c   1.000
_cell.angle_alpha   90.00
_cell.angle_beta   90.00
_cell.angle_gamma   90.00
#
_symmetry.space_group_name_H-M   'P 1'
#
loop_
_entity.id
_entity.type
_entity.pdbx_description
1 polymer ?
#
loop_
_entity_poly.entity_id
_entity_poly.type
_entity_poly.pdbx_seq_one_letter_code
_entity_poly.pdbx_strand_id
1 'polypeptide(L)'
;MQEWLRYIAEHNIPVYNVYMQCYYIGNVGRKMIIMDRTRRLRMNATLRDMVRENHVREDELIYPVFVTEENDVIQEVPSMPGICQYSLDHVLEEIGRAVEVGIKGILLFGIPVHKDEVGSEAYDEEGVVCRAIRLIKDAYPELVIMADVCLCEYTSHGHCGLVKDGVILNDETLPLLAKASVAYAKAGADIIAPSDMMDKRVEAIRNALDEACLLYTSDAADEL
;
A
#
# COMPACT_ATOMS: atom_id res chain seq x y z
N MET A 1 -15.18 8.46 35.77
CA MET A 1 -15.82 7.12 35.64
C MET A 1 -16.84 6.89 36.75
N GLN A 2 -16.56 7.16 38.03
CA GLN A 2 -17.52 6.99 39.14
C GLN A 2 -18.71 7.95 39.09
N GLU A 3 -18.53 9.22 38.66
CA GLU A 3 -19.63 10.19 38.52
C GLU A 3 -20.58 9.84 37.37
N TRP A 4 -20.04 9.28 36.28
CA TRP A 4 -20.84 8.84 35.14
C TRP A 4 -21.72 7.62 35.48
N LEU A 5 -21.17 6.68 36.25
CA LEU A 5 -21.95 5.53 36.77
C LEU A 5 -23.03 5.95 37.73
N ARG A 6 -22.81 6.99 38.54
CA ARG A 6 -23.80 7.56 39.47
C ARG A 6 -24.93 8.24 38.70
N TYR A 7 -24.61 9.03 37.66
CA TYR A 7 -25.59 9.69 36.79
C TYR A 7 -26.52 8.67 36.11
N ILE A 8 -25.97 7.57 35.59
CA ILE A 8 -26.72 6.48 34.96
C ILE A 8 -27.68 5.83 35.97
N ALA A 9 -27.22 5.57 37.20
CA ALA A 9 -28.02 4.98 38.26
C ALA A 9 -29.15 5.89 38.74
N GLU A 10 -28.91 7.19 38.87
CA GLU A 10 -29.87 8.19 39.28
C GLU A 10 -30.98 8.44 38.24
N HIS A 11 -30.67 8.27 36.95
CA HIS A 11 -31.62 8.54 35.85
C HIS A 11 -32.25 7.26 35.28
N ASN A 12 -32.00 6.09 35.92
CA ASN A 12 -32.56 4.80 35.50
C ASN A 12 -32.28 4.49 34.00
N ILE A 13 -31.15 4.92 33.48
CA ILE A 13 -30.74 4.68 32.09
C ILE A 13 -30.37 3.21 31.96
N PRO A 14 -31.05 2.42 31.12
CA PRO A 14 -30.70 1.01 30.94
C PRO A 14 -29.37 0.90 30.23
N VAL A 15 -28.29 0.71 30.99
CA VAL A 15 -26.99 0.35 30.43
C VAL A 15 -27.02 -1.12 30.06
N TYR A 16 -27.38 -1.39 28.83
CA TYR A 16 -27.26 -2.74 28.28
C TYR A 16 -25.78 -2.98 27.96
N ASN A 17 -25.08 -3.65 28.87
CA ASN A 17 -23.76 -4.16 28.58
C ASN A 17 -23.91 -5.31 27.58
N VAL A 18 -23.59 -5.05 26.33
CA VAL A 18 -23.68 -5.98 25.20
C VAL A 18 -22.94 -7.29 25.47
N TYR A 19 -21.91 -7.25 26.33
CA TYR A 19 -21.15 -8.43 26.75
C TYR A 19 -21.82 -9.23 27.88
N MET A 20 -22.72 -8.65 28.68
CA MET A 20 -23.32 -9.34 29.83
C MET A 20 -24.64 -10.06 29.48
N GLN A 21 -25.30 -9.76 28.38
CA GLN A 21 -26.51 -10.46 27.99
C GLN A 21 -26.30 -11.92 27.53
N CYS A 22 -25.07 -12.32 27.29
CA CYS A 22 -24.74 -13.72 27.03
C CYS A 22 -24.60 -14.58 28.32
N TYR A 23 -24.47 -13.97 29.50
CA TYR A 23 -24.14 -14.69 30.74
C TYR A 23 -25.13 -14.60 31.90
N TYR A 24 -26.15 -13.75 31.84
CA TYR A 24 -27.13 -13.62 32.93
C TYR A 24 -28.55 -13.93 32.48
N ILE A 25 -28.84 -15.18 32.25
CA ILE A 25 -30.18 -15.73 32.46
C ILE A 25 -30.05 -16.62 33.66
N GLY A 26 -30.53 -16.11 34.81
CA GLY A 26 -30.40 -16.73 36.11
C GLY A 26 -30.84 -18.16 36.16
N ASN A 27 -30.20 -18.90 37.06
CA ASN A 27 -30.53 -20.20 37.53
C ASN A 27 -32.00 -20.27 38.00
N VAL A 28 -32.91 -20.59 37.12
CA VAL A 28 -34.19 -21.17 37.45
C VAL A 28 -34.45 -22.26 36.45
N GLY A 29 -34.22 -23.49 36.87
CA GLY A 29 -34.64 -24.81 36.37
C GLY A 29 -35.28 -24.95 34.98
N ARG A 30 -34.87 -24.21 33.97
CA ARG A 30 -35.30 -24.36 32.59
C ARG A 30 -34.10 -24.71 31.73
N LYS A 31 -34.22 -25.74 30.91
CA LYS A 31 -33.33 -26.07 29.81
C LYS A 31 -32.80 -24.77 29.18
N MET A 32 -31.49 -24.58 29.15
CA MET A 32 -30.84 -23.52 28.45
C MET A 32 -31.23 -23.63 26.97
N ILE A 33 -32.19 -22.82 26.54
CA ILE A 33 -32.51 -22.71 25.13
C ILE A 33 -31.36 -21.86 24.58
N ILE A 34 -30.37 -22.52 24.03
CA ILE A 34 -29.37 -21.87 23.17
C ILE A 34 -30.18 -21.32 22.01
N MET A 35 -30.42 -20.02 22.04
CA MET A 35 -31.11 -19.37 20.95
C MET A 35 -30.13 -19.21 19.80
N ASP A 36 -30.22 -20.10 18.83
CA ASP A 36 -29.41 -20.12 17.60
C ASP A 36 -29.55 -18.87 16.68
N ARG A 37 -30.06 -17.77 17.20
CA ARG A 37 -30.24 -16.53 16.44
C ARG A 37 -29.08 -15.58 16.67
N THR A 38 -27.99 -15.79 15.95
CA THR A 38 -26.78 -14.94 15.99
C THR A 38 -26.95 -13.57 15.31
N ARG A 39 -28.08 -13.33 14.62
CA ARG A 39 -28.30 -12.10 13.82
C ARG A 39 -28.74 -10.87 14.62
N ARG A 40 -28.88 -10.95 15.95
CA ARG A 40 -29.36 -9.82 16.77
C ARG A 40 -28.48 -8.58 16.65
N LEU A 41 -27.17 -8.73 16.60
CA LEU A 41 -26.21 -7.64 16.43
C LEU A 41 -26.21 -7.02 15.01
N ARG A 42 -26.98 -7.59 14.10
CA ARG A 42 -27.10 -7.10 12.72
C ARG A 42 -28.44 -6.39 12.43
N MET A 43 -29.25 -6.11 13.45
CA MET A 43 -30.62 -5.60 13.28
C MET A 43 -30.68 -4.20 12.66
N ASN A 44 -29.73 -3.35 12.95
CA ASN A 44 -29.65 -2.01 12.39
C ASN A 44 -28.18 -1.61 12.09
N ALA A 45 -28.02 -0.50 11.38
CA ALA A 45 -26.69 -0.01 10.98
C ALA A 45 -25.84 0.34 12.19
N THR A 46 -26.37 1.05 13.16
CA THR A 46 -25.67 1.48 14.37
C THR A 46 -25.09 0.30 15.15
N LEU A 47 -25.88 -0.76 15.37
CA LEU A 47 -25.39 -1.96 16.05
C LEU A 47 -24.27 -2.64 15.24
N ARG A 48 -24.40 -2.71 13.92
CA ARG A 48 -23.33 -3.28 13.07
C ARG A 48 -22.05 -2.46 13.18
N ASP A 49 -22.15 -1.14 13.21
CA ASP A 49 -20.99 -0.26 13.33
C ASP A 49 -20.31 -0.38 14.71
N MET A 50 -21.11 -0.52 15.79
CA MET A 50 -20.58 -0.71 17.15
C MET A 50 -19.85 -2.03 17.37
N VAL A 51 -20.22 -3.09 16.64
CA VAL A 51 -19.66 -4.44 16.80
C VAL A 51 -18.78 -4.86 15.61
N ARG A 52 -18.44 -3.92 14.73
CA ARG A 52 -17.59 -4.17 13.58
C ARG A 52 -16.19 -4.56 14.05
N GLU A 53 -15.69 -5.69 13.59
CA GLU A 53 -14.34 -6.18 13.90
C GLU A 53 -13.27 -5.56 12.98
N ASN A 54 -13.66 -5.26 11.73
CA ASN A 54 -12.75 -4.70 10.75
C ASN A 54 -13.17 -3.26 10.43
N HIS A 55 -12.19 -2.37 10.45
CA HIS A 55 -12.32 -0.97 10.05
C HIS A 55 -11.38 -0.74 8.87
N VAL A 56 -11.82 0.05 7.91
CA VAL A 56 -10.97 0.55 6.82
C VAL A 56 -10.92 2.06 7.00
N ARG A 57 -9.71 2.60 7.09
CA ARG A 57 -9.46 4.03 7.25
C ARG A 57 -8.71 4.53 6.02
N GLU A 58 -8.88 5.79 5.70
CA GLU A 58 -8.25 6.42 4.54
C GLU A 58 -6.72 6.40 4.64
N ASP A 59 -6.19 6.54 5.86
CA ASP A 59 -4.75 6.53 6.16
C ASP A 59 -4.11 5.12 6.14
N GLU A 60 -4.91 4.07 5.98
CA GLU A 60 -4.46 2.68 5.78
C GLU A 60 -4.42 2.29 4.29
N LEU A 61 -4.89 3.18 3.41
CA LEU A 61 -4.96 2.90 1.97
C LEU A 61 -3.69 3.38 1.27
N ILE A 62 -3.21 2.57 0.33
CA ILE A 62 -2.11 2.91 -0.57
C ILE A 62 -2.70 3.14 -1.96
N TYR A 63 -2.48 4.32 -2.53
CA TYR A 63 -3.02 4.67 -3.83
C TYR A 63 -2.02 4.36 -4.96
N PRO A 64 -2.38 3.51 -5.94
CA PRO A 64 -1.51 3.22 -7.07
C PRO A 64 -1.48 4.39 -8.05
N VAL A 65 -0.29 4.79 -8.45
CA VAL A 65 -0.06 5.89 -9.40
C VAL A 65 0.85 5.42 -10.51
N PHE A 66 0.41 5.58 -11.76
CA PHE A 66 1.18 5.24 -12.94
C PHE A 66 1.74 6.52 -13.57
N VAL A 67 3.06 6.58 -13.72
CA VAL A 67 3.74 7.74 -14.31
C VAL A 67 4.37 7.38 -15.64
N THR A 68 4.13 8.22 -16.64
CA THR A 68 4.73 8.06 -17.96
C THR A 68 5.73 9.17 -18.28
N GLU A 69 6.68 8.86 -19.13
CA GLU A 69 7.72 9.75 -19.59
C GLU A 69 7.23 10.75 -20.68
N GLU A 70 6.10 10.46 -21.29
CA GLU A 70 5.46 11.33 -22.27
C GLU A 70 5.05 12.68 -21.63
N ASN A 71 4.73 13.68 -22.43
CA ASN A 71 4.27 14.98 -21.95
C ASN A 71 2.80 15.18 -22.26
N ASP A 72 2.09 15.90 -21.39
CA ASP A 72 0.67 16.26 -21.54
C ASP A 72 -0.24 15.02 -21.71
N VAL A 73 0.00 13.98 -20.87
CA VAL A 73 -0.74 12.72 -20.92
C VAL A 73 -1.56 12.51 -19.66
N ILE A 74 -2.86 12.31 -19.84
CA ILE A 74 -3.78 11.70 -18.88
C ILE A 74 -4.52 10.61 -19.66
N GLN A 75 -4.13 9.36 -19.50
CA GLN A 75 -4.69 8.24 -20.25
C GLN A 75 -5.25 7.17 -19.33
N GLU A 76 -6.55 6.90 -19.41
CA GLU A 76 -7.19 5.85 -18.64
C GLU A 76 -6.61 4.47 -18.99
N VAL A 77 -6.37 3.66 -17.95
CA VAL A 77 -5.93 2.27 -18.10
C VAL A 77 -7.15 1.40 -18.39
N PRO A 78 -7.27 0.80 -19.60
CA PRO A 78 -8.50 0.11 -20.00
C PRO A 78 -8.96 -1.03 -19.10
N SER A 79 -8.02 -1.68 -18.43
CA SER A 79 -8.28 -2.78 -17.47
C SER A 79 -8.63 -2.31 -16.06
N MET A 80 -8.47 -1.01 -15.76
CA MET A 80 -8.65 -0.43 -14.44
C MET A 80 -9.48 0.86 -14.54
N PRO A 81 -10.82 0.77 -14.68
CA PRO A 81 -11.68 1.93 -14.86
C PRO A 81 -11.48 2.98 -13.76
N GLY A 82 -11.29 4.25 -14.15
CA GLY A 82 -11.03 5.37 -13.24
C GLY A 82 -9.57 5.54 -12.81
N ILE A 83 -8.68 4.65 -13.22
CA ILE A 83 -7.23 4.80 -12.99
C ILE A 83 -6.57 5.24 -14.30
N CYS A 84 -5.74 6.27 -14.22
CA CYS A 84 -5.03 6.82 -15.37
C CYS A 84 -3.51 6.70 -15.23
N GLN A 85 -2.85 6.74 -16.38
CA GLN A 85 -1.42 7.03 -16.48
C GLN A 85 -1.28 8.54 -16.59
N TYR A 86 -0.32 9.10 -15.87
CA TYR A 86 -0.09 10.55 -15.82
C TYR A 86 1.34 10.88 -16.25
N SER A 87 1.49 11.87 -17.10
CA SER A 87 2.80 12.50 -17.29
C SER A 87 3.18 13.35 -16.08
N LEU A 88 4.45 13.69 -15.94
CA LEU A 88 4.98 14.40 -14.76
C LEU A 88 4.33 15.78 -14.55
N ASP A 89 3.88 16.43 -15.60
CA ASP A 89 3.19 17.72 -15.57
C ASP A 89 1.75 17.62 -15.02
N HIS A 90 1.14 16.43 -15.02
CA HIS A 90 -0.21 16.20 -14.52
C HIS A 90 -0.29 15.40 -13.21
N VAL A 91 0.76 14.65 -12.85
CA VAL A 91 0.72 13.73 -11.72
C VAL A 91 0.45 14.43 -10.38
N LEU A 92 0.94 15.65 -10.18
CA LEU A 92 0.73 16.39 -8.92
C LEU A 92 -0.73 16.76 -8.66
N GLU A 93 -1.52 16.98 -9.71
CA GLU A 93 -2.95 17.27 -9.57
C GLU A 93 -3.69 16.02 -9.04
N GLU A 94 -3.37 14.83 -9.55
CA GLU A 94 -3.95 13.59 -9.08
C GLU A 94 -3.53 13.26 -7.65
N ILE A 95 -2.26 13.44 -7.33
CA ILE A 95 -1.76 13.23 -5.96
C ILE A 95 -2.42 14.21 -4.99
N GLY A 96 -2.63 15.47 -5.39
CA GLY A 96 -3.36 16.45 -4.59
C GLY A 96 -4.76 15.96 -4.23
N ARG A 97 -5.51 15.42 -5.20
CA ARG A 97 -6.83 14.82 -4.96
C ARG A 97 -6.78 13.64 -3.98
N ALA A 98 -5.78 12.78 -4.10
CA ALA A 98 -5.60 11.66 -3.17
C ALA A 98 -5.28 12.13 -1.74
N VAL A 99 -4.42 13.13 -1.60
CA VAL A 99 -4.08 13.72 -0.28
C VAL A 99 -5.28 14.42 0.35
N GLU A 100 -6.10 15.14 -0.43
CA GLU A 100 -7.32 15.80 0.05
C GLU A 100 -8.34 14.83 0.66
N VAL A 101 -8.44 13.60 0.16
CA VAL A 101 -9.33 12.57 0.71
C VAL A 101 -8.67 11.76 1.84
N GLY A 102 -7.46 12.12 2.28
CA GLY A 102 -6.80 11.54 3.45
C GLY A 102 -5.79 10.41 3.16
N ILE A 103 -5.49 10.12 1.90
CA ILE A 103 -4.45 9.14 1.54
C ILE A 103 -3.08 9.61 2.05
N LYS A 104 -2.33 8.70 2.68
CA LYS A 104 -1.00 8.96 3.26
C LYS A 104 0.13 8.27 2.52
N GLY A 105 -0.16 7.29 1.68
CA GLY A 105 0.83 6.55 0.93
C GLY A 105 0.41 6.28 -0.51
N ILE A 106 1.38 6.32 -1.41
CA ILE A 106 1.21 5.98 -2.82
C ILE A 106 2.17 4.86 -3.22
N LEU A 107 1.78 4.09 -4.23
CA LEU A 107 2.64 3.11 -4.87
C LEU A 107 2.85 3.54 -6.33
N LEU A 108 4.09 3.88 -6.67
CA LEU A 108 4.47 4.37 -8.01
C LEU A 108 4.87 3.23 -8.93
N PHE A 109 4.31 3.27 -10.14
CA PHE A 109 4.65 2.43 -11.27
C PHE A 109 5.15 3.29 -12.43
N GLY A 110 6.29 2.92 -13.02
CA GLY A 110 6.87 3.65 -14.15
C GLY A 110 6.47 3.05 -15.49
N ILE A 111 6.15 3.92 -16.44
CA ILE A 111 5.86 3.53 -17.82
C ILE A 111 6.85 4.27 -18.73
N PRO A 112 8.00 3.65 -19.06
CA PRO A 112 8.99 4.25 -19.91
C PRO A 112 8.51 4.26 -21.37
N VAL A 113 8.98 5.23 -22.14
CA VAL A 113 8.78 5.28 -23.60
C VAL A 113 9.69 4.28 -24.30
N HIS A 114 10.91 4.13 -23.80
CA HIS A 114 11.88 3.18 -24.34
C HIS A 114 11.95 1.91 -23.50
N LYS A 115 11.93 0.75 -24.19
CA LYS A 115 12.06 -0.57 -23.54
C LYS A 115 13.13 -1.37 -24.26
N ASP A 116 13.99 -2.02 -23.50
CA ASP A 116 15.05 -2.88 -24.03
C ASP A 116 15.03 -4.28 -23.40
N GLU A 117 15.97 -5.13 -23.76
CA GLU A 117 16.03 -6.51 -23.25
C GLU A 117 16.45 -6.58 -21.77
N VAL A 118 17.06 -5.54 -21.24
CA VAL A 118 17.62 -5.51 -19.88
C VAL A 118 16.86 -4.57 -18.93
N GLY A 119 15.84 -3.86 -19.45
CA GLY A 119 15.03 -2.93 -18.66
C GLY A 119 15.86 -1.74 -18.12
N SER A 120 16.74 -1.17 -18.95
CA SER A 120 17.74 -0.18 -18.51
C SER A 120 17.14 1.07 -17.88
N GLU A 121 15.94 1.50 -18.33
CA GLU A 121 15.21 2.65 -17.78
C GLU A 121 14.80 2.45 -16.30
N ALA A 122 14.68 1.19 -15.83
CA ALA A 122 14.30 0.91 -14.44
C ALA A 122 15.34 1.41 -13.42
N TYR A 123 16.62 1.42 -13.78
CA TYR A 123 17.72 1.82 -12.89
C TYR A 123 18.42 3.09 -13.34
N ASP A 124 17.80 3.86 -14.24
CA ASP A 124 18.27 5.20 -14.59
C ASP A 124 17.88 6.19 -13.48
N GLU A 125 18.90 6.88 -12.91
CA GLU A 125 18.68 7.90 -11.88
C GLU A 125 17.88 9.12 -12.42
N GLU A 126 17.82 9.29 -13.74
CA GLU A 126 16.99 10.31 -14.43
C GLU A 126 15.73 9.71 -15.07
N GLY A 127 15.46 8.43 -14.88
CA GLY A 127 14.25 7.75 -15.34
C GLY A 127 12.97 8.34 -14.74
N VAL A 128 11.84 8.04 -15.37
CA VAL A 128 10.54 8.65 -15.04
C VAL A 128 10.16 8.49 -13.56
N VAL A 129 10.42 7.33 -12.95
CA VAL A 129 10.10 7.08 -11.53
C VAL A 129 10.96 7.94 -10.61
N CYS A 130 12.27 8.02 -10.83
CA CYS A 130 13.16 8.86 -10.03
C CYS A 130 12.77 10.35 -10.13
N ARG A 131 12.41 10.82 -11.31
CA ARG A 131 11.92 12.20 -11.52
C ARG A 131 10.58 12.44 -10.84
N ALA A 132 9.65 11.47 -10.91
CA ALA A 132 8.36 11.55 -10.24
C ALA A 132 8.53 11.59 -8.71
N ILE A 133 9.38 10.73 -8.13
CA ILE A 133 9.66 10.70 -6.69
C ILE A 133 10.15 12.07 -6.23
N ARG A 134 11.17 12.64 -6.89
CA ARG A 134 11.69 13.96 -6.54
C ARG A 134 10.61 15.04 -6.62
N LEU A 135 9.86 15.07 -7.71
CA LEU A 135 8.79 16.03 -7.93
C LEU A 135 7.69 15.96 -6.85
N ILE A 136 7.30 14.74 -6.50
CA ILE A 136 6.23 14.50 -5.50
C ILE A 136 6.74 14.84 -4.09
N LYS A 137 7.97 14.45 -3.74
CA LYS A 137 8.56 14.78 -2.44
C LYS A 137 8.74 16.27 -2.23
N ASP A 138 9.08 17.02 -3.28
CA ASP A 138 9.17 18.47 -3.21
C ASP A 138 7.80 19.13 -2.93
N ALA A 139 6.72 18.59 -3.52
CA ALA A 139 5.37 19.13 -3.34
C ALA A 139 4.66 18.60 -2.09
N TYR A 140 4.89 17.36 -1.72
CA TYR A 140 4.22 16.63 -0.61
C TYR A 140 5.26 15.85 0.23
N PRO A 141 6.10 16.52 1.03
CA PRO A 141 7.20 15.88 1.77
C PRO A 141 6.76 14.83 2.79
N GLU A 142 5.54 14.97 3.33
CA GLU A 142 4.97 14.02 4.31
C GLU A 142 4.30 12.79 3.69
N LEU A 143 4.13 12.78 2.34
CA LEU A 143 3.52 11.65 1.65
C LEU A 143 4.50 10.48 1.58
N VAL A 144 4.08 9.30 2.02
CA VAL A 144 4.89 8.09 1.91
C VAL A 144 4.88 7.60 0.46
N ILE A 145 6.05 7.54 -0.15
CA ILE A 145 6.23 7.05 -1.51
C ILE A 145 6.81 5.65 -1.48
N MET A 146 6.03 4.69 -1.95
CA MET A 146 6.46 3.34 -2.24
C MET A 146 6.79 3.25 -3.73
N ALA A 147 7.95 2.72 -4.08
CA ALA A 147 8.33 2.50 -5.48
C ALA A 147 8.27 1.02 -5.81
N ASP A 148 7.50 0.67 -6.83
CA ASP A 148 7.47 -0.70 -7.36
C ASP A 148 8.80 -1.05 -8.00
N VAL A 149 9.34 -2.23 -7.67
CA VAL A 149 10.58 -2.73 -8.26
C VAL A 149 10.31 -4.01 -9.00
N CYS A 150 10.15 -3.87 -10.29
CA CYS A 150 10.06 -4.95 -11.27
C CYS A 150 10.68 -4.49 -12.59
N LEU A 151 11.07 -5.42 -13.44
CA LEU A 151 11.59 -5.10 -14.79
C LEU A 151 10.51 -5.24 -15.88
N CYS A 152 9.33 -5.80 -15.60
CA CYS A 152 8.33 -6.10 -16.64
C CYS A 152 7.80 -4.85 -17.35
N GLU A 153 7.75 -3.70 -16.70
CA GLU A 153 7.37 -2.42 -17.30
C GLU A 153 8.43 -1.89 -18.26
N TYR A 154 9.70 -2.28 -18.07
CA TYR A 154 10.88 -1.72 -18.73
C TYR A 154 11.48 -2.66 -19.79
N THR A 155 11.20 -3.96 -19.70
CA THR A 155 11.70 -4.92 -20.67
C THR A 155 10.84 -4.99 -21.92
N SER A 156 11.49 -5.12 -23.08
CA SER A 156 10.81 -5.24 -24.39
C SER A 156 9.97 -6.51 -24.51
N HIS A 157 10.31 -7.55 -23.76
CA HIS A 157 9.58 -8.84 -23.72
C HIS A 157 8.55 -8.94 -22.58
N GLY A 158 8.48 -7.97 -21.67
CA GLY A 158 7.48 -7.89 -20.58
C GLY A 158 7.69 -8.89 -19.44
N HIS A 159 8.82 -9.56 -19.31
CA HIS A 159 9.15 -10.42 -18.17
C HIS A 159 9.83 -9.64 -17.05
N CYS A 160 9.65 -10.10 -15.81
CA CYS A 160 10.20 -9.48 -14.60
C CYS A 160 11.71 -9.60 -14.45
N GLY A 161 12.40 -10.32 -15.32
CA GLY A 161 13.84 -10.52 -15.28
C GLY A 161 14.43 -10.73 -16.67
N LEU A 162 15.75 -10.83 -16.72
CA LEU A 162 16.48 -11.11 -17.94
C LEU A 162 16.07 -12.46 -18.54
N VAL A 163 15.93 -12.52 -19.86
CA VAL A 163 15.55 -13.75 -20.55
C VAL A 163 16.65 -14.15 -21.53
N LYS A 164 17.03 -15.44 -21.50
CA LYS A 164 17.94 -16.04 -22.46
C LYS A 164 17.42 -17.41 -22.86
N ASP A 165 17.30 -17.65 -24.15
CA ASP A 165 16.82 -18.92 -24.71
C ASP A 165 15.47 -19.39 -24.13
N GLY A 166 14.57 -18.42 -23.80
CA GLY A 166 13.27 -18.66 -23.21
C GLY A 166 13.28 -18.98 -21.69
N VAL A 167 14.43 -18.83 -21.03
CA VAL A 167 14.60 -19.03 -19.58
C VAL A 167 14.88 -17.70 -18.89
N ILE A 168 14.20 -17.47 -17.76
CA ILE A 168 14.44 -16.29 -16.92
C ILE A 168 15.71 -16.54 -16.10
N LEU A 169 16.65 -15.61 -16.17
CA LEU A 169 17.94 -15.67 -15.48
C LEU A 169 17.81 -15.01 -14.11
N ASN A 170 17.55 -15.81 -13.08
CA ASN A 170 17.31 -15.33 -11.71
C ASN A 170 18.48 -14.50 -11.18
N ASP A 171 19.66 -15.11 -11.10
CA ASP A 171 20.82 -14.53 -10.41
C ASP A 171 21.38 -13.29 -11.15
N GLU A 172 21.31 -13.29 -12.47
CA GLU A 172 21.74 -12.16 -13.31
C GLU A 172 20.76 -10.98 -13.22
N THR A 173 19.48 -11.23 -12.85
CA THR A 173 18.48 -10.21 -12.66
C THR A 173 18.64 -9.47 -11.33
N LEU A 174 19.07 -10.15 -10.26
CA LEU A 174 19.18 -9.58 -8.91
C LEU A 174 19.97 -8.25 -8.85
N PRO A 175 21.15 -8.13 -9.52
CA PRO A 175 21.88 -6.87 -9.53
C PRO A 175 21.13 -5.70 -10.18
N LEU A 176 20.23 -5.97 -11.13
CA LEU A 176 19.44 -4.92 -11.80
C LEU A 176 18.33 -4.42 -10.88
N LEU A 177 17.64 -5.34 -10.20
CA LEU A 177 16.62 -4.98 -9.18
C LEU A 177 17.27 -4.19 -8.02
N ALA A 178 18.45 -4.59 -7.59
CA ALA A 178 19.21 -3.88 -6.57
C ALA A 178 19.57 -2.45 -7.01
N LYS A 179 20.04 -2.28 -8.27
CA LYS A 179 20.34 -0.95 -8.84
C LYS A 179 19.10 -0.06 -8.91
N ALA A 180 17.96 -0.58 -9.39
CA ALA A 180 16.71 0.15 -9.45
C ALA A 180 16.29 0.62 -8.04
N SER A 181 16.37 -0.28 -7.06
CA SER A 181 16.05 0.02 -5.66
C SER A 181 16.91 1.15 -5.09
N VAL A 182 18.21 1.13 -5.35
CA VAL A 182 19.14 2.19 -4.90
C VAL A 182 18.84 3.52 -5.60
N ALA A 183 18.53 3.50 -6.91
CA ALA A 183 18.17 4.71 -7.64
C ALA A 183 16.89 5.34 -7.08
N TYR A 184 15.86 4.55 -6.82
CA TYR A 184 14.59 5.04 -6.24
C TYR A 184 14.76 5.57 -4.82
N ALA A 185 15.52 4.86 -3.97
CA ALA A 185 15.80 5.30 -2.61
C ALA A 185 16.60 6.61 -2.59
N LYS A 186 17.61 6.77 -3.45
CA LYS A 186 18.34 8.04 -3.63
C LYS A 186 17.45 9.18 -4.13
N ALA A 187 16.46 8.88 -4.97
CA ALA A 187 15.49 9.87 -5.43
C ALA A 187 14.54 10.33 -4.33
N GLY A 188 14.43 9.59 -3.21
CA GLY A 188 13.61 9.94 -2.04
C GLY A 188 12.41 9.00 -1.79
N ALA A 189 12.37 7.80 -2.40
CA ALA A 189 11.36 6.80 -2.04
C ALA A 189 11.55 6.36 -0.57
N ASP A 190 10.44 6.28 0.17
CA ASP A 190 10.45 5.84 1.57
C ASP A 190 10.46 4.31 1.69
N ILE A 191 9.83 3.64 0.73
CA ILE A 191 9.66 2.18 0.74
C ILE A 191 9.99 1.63 -0.66
N ILE A 192 10.77 0.55 -0.68
CA ILE A 192 11.02 -0.25 -1.88
C ILE A 192 10.09 -1.46 -1.86
N ALA A 193 9.27 -1.61 -2.88
CA ALA A 193 8.23 -2.63 -2.98
C ALA A 193 8.51 -3.62 -4.14
N PRO A 194 9.36 -4.65 -3.94
CA PRO A 194 9.69 -5.58 -5.02
C PRO A 194 8.50 -6.48 -5.35
N SER A 195 7.96 -6.33 -6.55
CA SER A 195 6.84 -7.12 -7.09
C SER A 195 7.26 -8.19 -8.08
N ASP A 196 8.55 -8.25 -8.42
CA ASP A 196 9.14 -9.29 -9.26
C ASP A 196 9.05 -10.68 -8.61
N MET A 197 9.51 -11.71 -9.33
CA MET A 197 9.43 -13.11 -8.91
C MET A 197 10.80 -13.76 -8.68
N MET A 198 11.89 -12.97 -8.57
CA MET A 198 13.24 -13.54 -8.42
C MET A 198 13.48 -14.05 -6.99
N ASP A 199 14.05 -15.24 -6.88
CA ASP A 199 14.49 -15.78 -5.59
C ASP A 199 15.61 -14.91 -5.01
N LYS A 200 15.61 -14.68 -3.70
CA LYS A 200 16.59 -13.88 -2.95
C LYS A 200 16.64 -12.38 -3.30
N ARG A 201 15.65 -11.85 -4.01
CA ARG A 201 15.62 -10.43 -4.38
C ARG A 201 15.65 -9.50 -3.17
N VAL A 202 14.94 -9.84 -2.09
CA VAL A 202 14.91 -9.01 -0.87
C VAL A 202 16.30 -8.91 -0.25
N GLU A 203 17.03 -10.04 -0.15
CA GLU A 203 18.41 -10.05 0.34
C GLU A 203 19.34 -9.20 -0.55
N ALA A 204 19.24 -9.34 -1.87
CA ALA A 204 20.06 -8.58 -2.81
C ALA A 204 19.79 -7.08 -2.74
N ILE A 205 18.51 -6.68 -2.67
CA ILE A 205 18.07 -5.29 -2.52
C ILE A 205 18.55 -4.73 -1.18
N ARG A 206 18.34 -5.46 -0.07
CA ARG A 206 18.73 -5.01 1.26
C ARG A 206 20.23 -4.74 1.34
N ASN A 207 21.03 -5.69 0.89
CA ASN A 207 22.48 -5.54 0.88
C ASN A 207 22.94 -4.31 0.07
N ALA A 208 22.34 -4.07 -1.10
CA ALA A 208 22.69 -2.92 -1.93
C ALA A 208 22.29 -1.57 -1.30
N LEU A 209 21.14 -1.52 -0.61
CA LEU A 209 20.71 -0.35 0.13
C LEU A 209 21.62 -0.07 1.33
N ASP A 210 22.05 -1.10 2.06
CA ASP A 210 22.99 -0.98 3.19
C ASP A 210 24.37 -0.51 2.73
N GLU A 211 24.89 -1.06 1.64
CA GLU A 211 26.15 -0.61 1.02
C GLU A 211 26.11 0.85 0.58
N ALA A 212 24.94 1.31 0.13
CA ALA A 212 24.69 2.71 -0.23
C ALA A 212 24.38 3.61 0.98
N CYS A 213 24.41 3.10 2.21
CA CYS A 213 24.05 3.81 3.44
C CYS A 213 22.61 4.36 3.46
N LEU A 214 21.68 3.67 2.78
CA LEU A 214 20.26 4.05 2.69
C LEU A 214 19.44 3.24 3.70
N LEU A 215 19.74 3.38 4.98
CA LEU A 215 19.23 2.55 6.08
C LEU A 215 17.74 2.82 6.40
N TYR A 216 17.19 3.94 5.98
CA TYR A 216 15.81 4.35 6.32
C TYR A 216 14.73 3.79 5.40
N THR A 217 15.10 3.09 4.33
CA THR A 217 14.17 2.57 3.33
C THR A 217 13.74 1.13 3.60
N SER A 218 14.01 0.58 4.76
CA SER A 218 13.59 -0.78 5.08
C SER A 218 13.12 -0.85 6.51
N ASP A 219 12.23 -1.50 6.66
CA ASP A 219 11.94 -2.89 6.94
C ASP A 219 11.32 -3.05 8.34
N ALA A 220 10.04 -3.30 8.35
CA ALA A 220 9.30 -3.73 9.53
C ALA A 220 9.76 -5.13 10.08
N ALA A 221 10.75 -5.78 9.46
CA ALA A 221 11.23 -7.09 9.90
C ALA A 221 12.31 -7.02 10.97
N ASP A 222 12.99 -5.89 11.14
CA ASP A 222 14.06 -5.73 12.14
C ASP A 222 13.55 -5.27 13.53
N GLU A 223 12.26 -5.00 13.69
CA GLU A 223 11.65 -4.59 14.97
C GLU A 223 10.82 -5.68 15.67
N LEU A 224 10.96 -6.95 15.30
CA LEU A 224 10.26 -8.08 15.95
C LEU A 224 11.21 -8.95 16.77
#